data_41038e1457a90fa970548e3b185d7347
#
_entry.id   41038e1457a90fa970548e3b185d7347
#
_cell.length_a   1.000
_cell.length_b   1.000
_cell.length_c   1.000
_cell.angle_alpha   90.00
_cell.angle_beta   90.00
_cell.angle_gamma   90.00
#
_symmetry.space_group_name_H-M   'P 1'
#
loop_
_entity.id
_entity.type
_entity.pdbx_description
1 polymer ?
#
loop_
_entity_poly.entity_id
_entity_poly.type
_entity_poly.pdbx_seq_one_letter_code
_entity_poly.pdbx_strand_id
1 'polypeptide(L)'
;MDEIKKSRKPLIFYYSIVLAILLLFNLIAMPRIAEHQIKEVDYGTFMTMTEENNIGQVDVQNNRIVFTDKENEQIYKTGRMDDPGLTDRLHNSDAVFSSEIIEETSPILSFLLTWILPLVIFIGLGQLMTKQLMKKAGGGPDSMMFNMGKSNAKVYVKSSNGIKFSDVAGEDEAKENLAEIVDYLHNPNKYSEIGASMPKGILLVGPPGTGKTLLAKAVAGEADVPFFSMSGSEFVEMFVGMGASKVRDLFKQAKEKAPCIVFIDEIDAIGGKRDGRVGGNDEREQTLNQLLTEMDGFEGNTGVIILAATNRPETLDPALTRPGRFDRRVPVELPDLRGREEILRVHAKKIKVASDVDFEHIARMASGASGAELANIVNEAALRAVRDGRKAATQADLEESIEVVIAGYQKKNAIMTDKEKMIVSYHEIGHALVAAKQTNSAPVQKITIVPRTSGALGYTMQVDEGNHYLMSKEEIENKIATYTDRKSTRLNSSH
;
A
#
# COMPACT_ATOMS: atom_id res chain seq x y z
N MET A 1 -28.16 -26.59 -14.34
CA MET A 1 -27.56 -26.35 -13.01
C MET A 1 -27.77 -24.90 -12.70
N ASP A 2 -28.74 -24.64 -11.83
CA ASP A 2 -29.23 -23.28 -11.55
C ASP A 2 -28.20 -22.47 -10.76
N GLU A 3 -27.80 -21.35 -11.31
CA GLU A 3 -26.99 -20.34 -10.60
C GLU A 3 -27.83 -19.73 -9.47
N ILE A 4 -27.42 -19.99 -8.23
CA ILE A 4 -27.96 -19.32 -7.05
C ILE A 4 -27.45 -17.88 -7.05
N LYS A 5 -28.27 -16.97 -7.59
CA LYS A 5 -28.11 -15.52 -7.39
C LYS A 5 -28.18 -15.22 -5.90
N LYS A 6 -27.04 -14.98 -5.24
CA LYS A 6 -27.00 -14.39 -3.90
C LYS A 6 -27.61 -12.99 -3.96
N SER A 7 -28.88 -12.88 -3.59
CA SER A 7 -29.62 -11.63 -3.47
C SER A 7 -28.90 -10.76 -2.41
N ARG A 8 -28.31 -9.65 -2.84
CA ARG A 8 -27.82 -8.60 -1.93
C ARG A 8 -29.03 -7.99 -1.26
N LYS A 9 -29.16 -8.14 0.05
CA LYS A 9 -30.25 -7.57 0.81
C LYS A 9 -30.19 -6.04 0.68
N PRO A 10 -31.30 -5.36 0.32
CA PRO A 10 -31.28 -3.93 0.13
C PRO A 10 -30.93 -3.20 1.44
N LEU A 11 -30.37 -2.00 1.34
CA LEU A 11 -29.94 -1.16 2.47
C LEU A 11 -31.08 -0.99 3.52
N ILE A 12 -32.32 -0.97 3.04
CA ILE A 12 -33.56 -0.97 3.84
C ILE A 12 -33.58 -2.11 4.89
N PHE A 13 -33.04 -3.28 4.58
CA PHE A 13 -32.96 -4.42 5.51
C PHE A 13 -32.10 -4.12 6.74
N TYR A 14 -30.98 -3.42 6.57
CA TYR A 14 -30.10 -3.05 7.69
C TYR A 14 -30.72 -1.93 8.53
N TYR A 15 -31.36 -0.96 7.90
CA TYR A 15 -32.11 0.07 8.62
C TYR A 15 -33.32 -0.51 9.38
N SER A 16 -34.00 -1.53 8.83
CA SER A 16 -35.08 -2.25 9.52
C SER A 16 -34.58 -2.96 10.77
N ILE A 17 -33.37 -3.55 10.72
CA ILE A 17 -32.76 -4.22 11.88
C ILE A 17 -32.42 -3.20 12.97
N VAL A 18 -31.78 -2.07 12.62
CA VAL A 18 -31.46 -1.03 13.59
C VAL A 18 -32.71 -0.43 14.20
N LEU A 19 -33.75 -0.18 13.41
CA LEU A 19 -35.03 0.28 13.90
C LEU A 19 -35.68 -0.75 14.85
N ALA A 20 -35.65 -2.04 14.49
CA ALA A 20 -36.19 -3.09 15.34
C ALA A 20 -35.44 -3.19 16.69
N ILE A 21 -34.12 -3.04 16.69
CA ILE A 21 -33.31 -3.02 17.92
C ILE A 21 -33.64 -1.80 18.78
N LEU A 22 -33.79 -0.62 18.21
CA LEU A 22 -34.19 0.61 18.91
C LEU A 22 -35.59 0.49 19.50
N LEU A 23 -36.52 -0.09 18.76
CA LEU A 23 -37.88 -0.37 19.22
C LEU A 23 -37.88 -1.38 20.38
N LEU A 24 -37.12 -2.44 20.28
CA LEU A 24 -36.99 -3.47 21.31
C LEU A 24 -36.37 -2.89 22.61
N PHE A 25 -35.35 -2.03 22.45
CA PHE A 25 -34.72 -1.34 23.55
C PHE A 25 -35.71 -0.40 24.27
N ASN A 26 -36.50 0.38 23.51
CA ASN A 26 -37.47 1.31 24.07
C ASN A 26 -38.65 0.58 24.75
N LEU A 27 -39.07 -0.57 24.20
CA LEU A 27 -40.20 -1.33 24.68
C LEU A 27 -39.88 -2.23 25.90
N ILE A 28 -38.64 -2.69 26.03
CA ILE A 28 -38.23 -3.65 27.04
C ILE A 28 -37.25 -3.06 28.06
N ALA A 29 -36.27 -2.29 27.65
CA ALA A 29 -35.20 -1.82 28.54
C ALA A 29 -35.62 -0.54 29.31
N MET A 30 -36.28 0.44 28.66
CA MET A 30 -36.69 1.67 29.31
C MET A 30 -37.70 1.47 30.44
N PRO A 31 -38.78 0.66 30.30
CA PRO A 31 -39.71 0.41 31.41
C PRO A 31 -39.03 -0.26 32.61
N ARG A 32 -38.14 -1.22 32.38
CA ARG A 32 -37.42 -1.94 33.46
C ARG A 32 -36.44 -1.06 34.22
N ILE A 33 -35.82 -0.09 33.57
CA ILE A 33 -34.92 0.88 34.23
C ILE A 33 -35.72 1.85 35.11
N ALA A 34 -36.91 2.26 34.67
CA ALA A 34 -37.78 3.15 35.44
C ALA A 34 -38.39 2.47 36.69
N GLU A 35 -38.69 1.17 36.60
CA GLU A 35 -39.28 0.42 37.73
C GLU A 35 -38.29 0.10 38.87
N HIS A 36 -36.98 0.11 38.62
CA HIS A 36 -35.98 -0.23 39.65
C HIS A 36 -35.79 0.82 40.75
N GLN A 37 -36.39 2.00 40.61
CA GLN A 37 -36.30 3.09 41.61
C GLN A 37 -37.49 3.12 42.58
N ILE A 38 -38.54 2.32 42.36
CA ILE A 38 -39.79 2.35 43.17
C ILE A 38 -39.83 1.07 43.99
N LYS A 39 -39.88 1.21 45.32
CA LYS A 39 -39.94 0.06 46.25
C LYS A 39 -41.40 -0.35 46.42
N GLU A 40 -41.69 -1.61 46.15
CA GLU A 40 -43.04 -2.20 46.36
C GLU A 40 -43.21 -2.62 47.81
N VAL A 41 -44.36 -2.16 48.43
CA VAL A 41 -44.74 -2.46 49.81
C VAL A 41 -46.18 -2.92 49.86
N ASP A 42 -46.54 -3.68 50.89
CA ASP A 42 -47.94 -4.04 51.12
C ASP A 42 -48.79 -2.87 51.66
N TYR A 43 -50.10 -3.01 51.55
CA TYR A 43 -51.03 -1.97 51.96
C TYR A 43 -51.02 -1.73 53.49
N GLY A 44 -50.71 -2.75 54.30
CA GLY A 44 -50.53 -2.63 55.73
C GLY A 44 -49.36 -1.72 56.12
N THR A 45 -48.22 -1.88 55.42
CA THR A 45 -47.05 -1.02 55.58
C THR A 45 -47.39 0.46 55.24
N PHE A 46 -48.14 0.68 54.14
CA PHE A 46 -48.63 2.00 53.78
C PHE A 46 -49.54 2.61 54.91
N MET A 47 -50.43 1.83 55.50
CA MET A 47 -51.27 2.24 56.60
C MET A 47 -50.45 2.61 57.86
N THR A 48 -49.49 1.76 58.20
CA THR A 48 -48.61 2.06 59.35
C THR A 48 -47.82 3.34 59.15
N MET A 49 -47.25 3.54 57.98
CA MET A 49 -46.49 4.77 57.63
C MET A 49 -47.41 6.03 57.67
N THR A 50 -48.67 5.87 57.29
CA THR A 50 -49.72 6.95 57.40
C THR A 50 -50.00 7.28 58.84
N GLU A 51 -50.19 6.30 59.70
CA GLU A 51 -50.49 6.49 61.14
C GLU A 51 -49.29 7.07 61.91
N GLU A 52 -48.08 6.71 61.50
CA GLU A 52 -46.84 7.26 62.08
C GLU A 52 -46.48 8.65 61.58
N ASN A 53 -47.26 9.26 60.68
CA ASN A 53 -46.99 10.54 60.03
C ASN A 53 -45.65 10.55 59.27
N ASN A 54 -45.26 9.41 58.70
CA ASN A 54 -44.02 9.26 57.95
C ASN A 54 -44.24 9.19 56.43
N ILE A 55 -45.24 9.90 55.94
CA ILE A 55 -45.57 10.01 54.52
C ILE A 55 -45.50 11.49 54.08
N GLY A 56 -44.87 11.73 52.92
CA GLY A 56 -44.73 13.06 52.33
C GLY A 56 -45.78 13.38 51.25
N GLN A 57 -45.65 12.82 50.06
CA GLN A 57 -46.59 12.99 48.96
C GLN A 57 -47.26 11.65 48.64
N VAL A 58 -48.56 11.68 48.34
CA VAL A 58 -49.34 10.50 47.99
C VAL A 58 -50.13 10.76 46.71
N ASP A 59 -49.90 9.93 45.71
CA ASP A 59 -50.65 9.96 44.46
C ASP A 59 -51.52 8.68 44.36
N VAL A 60 -52.83 8.90 44.41
CA VAL A 60 -53.82 7.82 44.39
C VAL A 60 -54.24 7.57 42.95
N GLN A 61 -53.74 6.50 42.35
CA GLN A 61 -54.04 6.06 40.99
C GLN A 61 -55.18 5.00 40.98
N ASN A 62 -55.69 4.65 39.80
CA ASN A 62 -56.82 3.75 39.69
C ASN A 62 -56.63 2.35 40.33
N ASN A 63 -55.43 1.79 40.22
CA ASN A 63 -55.09 0.41 40.66
C ASN A 63 -53.97 0.37 41.70
N ARG A 64 -53.31 1.48 41.99
CA ARG A 64 -52.18 1.58 42.92
C ARG A 64 -52.11 2.93 43.59
N ILE A 65 -51.38 2.99 44.70
CA ILE A 65 -51.03 4.23 45.39
C ILE A 65 -49.53 4.34 45.35
N VAL A 66 -49.01 5.46 44.86
CA VAL A 66 -47.60 5.80 44.86
C VAL A 66 -47.39 6.89 45.91
N PHE A 67 -46.41 6.72 46.79
CA PHE A 67 -46.17 7.67 47.86
C PHE A 67 -44.66 7.77 48.20
N THR A 68 -44.27 8.84 48.81
CA THR A 68 -42.92 9.07 49.31
C THR A 68 -42.89 9.06 50.83
N ASP A 69 -41.72 8.84 51.43
CA ASP A 69 -41.50 9.12 52.84
C ASP A 69 -41.52 10.63 53.09
N LYS A 70 -41.49 11.04 54.39
CA LYS A 70 -41.58 12.43 54.79
C LYS A 70 -40.43 13.31 54.33
N GLU A 71 -39.24 12.68 54.06
CA GLU A 71 -38.07 13.36 53.57
C GLU A 71 -38.02 13.40 52.02
N ASN A 72 -38.95 12.77 51.33
CA ASN A 72 -39.02 12.62 49.86
C ASN A 72 -37.81 11.92 49.23
N GLU A 73 -37.10 11.10 50.00
CA GLU A 73 -35.89 10.39 49.50
C GLU A 73 -36.22 9.08 48.80
N GLN A 74 -37.28 8.36 49.22
CA GLN A 74 -37.64 7.06 48.67
C GLN A 74 -39.06 7.04 48.15
N ILE A 75 -39.29 6.51 46.95
CA ILE A 75 -40.61 6.32 46.37
C ILE A 75 -41.09 4.90 46.62
N TYR A 76 -42.32 4.79 47.11
CA TYR A 76 -43.01 3.53 47.39
C TYR A 76 -44.24 3.38 46.50
N LYS A 77 -44.61 2.13 46.21
CA LYS A 77 -45.87 1.79 45.56
C LYS A 77 -46.57 0.66 46.30
N THR A 78 -47.89 0.77 46.40
CA THR A 78 -48.74 -0.28 46.93
C THR A 78 -50.00 -0.46 46.08
N GLY A 79 -50.63 -1.63 46.11
CA GLY A 79 -51.91 -1.86 45.47
C GLY A 79 -53.01 -1.06 46.17
N ARG A 80 -53.93 -0.48 45.41
CA ARG A 80 -55.10 0.20 45.98
C ARG A 80 -56.09 -0.83 46.49
N MET A 81 -56.54 -0.64 47.75
CA MET A 81 -57.65 -1.39 48.34
C MET A 81 -58.88 -0.52 48.45
N ASP A 82 -60.04 -1.13 48.51
CA ASP A 82 -61.30 -0.41 48.69
C ASP A 82 -61.46 0.05 50.18
N ASP A 83 -60.96 1.20 50.50
CA ASP A 83 -60.88 1.76 51.83
C ASP A 83 -61.60 3.09 51.92
N PRO A 84 -62.86 3.12 52.47
CA PRO A 84 -63.64 4.34 52.57
C PRO A 84 -63.02 5.40 53.49
N GLY A 85 -62.15 5.03 54.43
CA GLY A 85 -61.48 5.92 55.36
C GLY A 85 -60.11 6.45 54.88
N LEU A 86 -59.69 6.12 53.68
CA LEU A 86 -58.37 6.50 53.15
C LEU A 86 -58.17 8.02 53.11
N THR A 87 -59.18 8.77 52.65
CA THR A 87 -59.09 10.21 52.50
C THR A 87 -58.99 10.92 53.86
N ASP A 88 -59.75 10.44 54.86
CA ASP A 88 -59.74 11.02 56.22
C ASP A 88 -58.43 10.74 56.92
N ARG A 89 -57.80 9.54 56.70
CA ARG A 89 -56.50 9.24 57.24
C ARG A 89 -55.37 10.07 56.58
N LEU A 90 -55.43 10.21 55.29
CA LEU A 90 -54.43 11.03 54.56
C LEU A 90 -54.57 12.51 55.00
N HIS A 91 -55.78 13.00 55.23
CA HIS A 91 -55.98 14.35 55.71
C HIS A 91 -55.42 14.55 57.14
N ASN A 92 -55.57 13.53 57.98
CA ASN A 92 -55.07 13.59 59.36
C ASN A 92 -53.53 13.36 59.50
N SER A 93 -52.89 12.86 58.46
CA SER A 93 -51.46 12.59 58.47
C SER A 93 -50.56 13.72 57.91
N ASP A 94 -51.14 14.90 57.66
CA ASP A 94 -50.50 16.08 57.05
C ASP A 94 -49.81 15.78 55.68
N ALA A 95 -50.13 14.64 55.05
CA ALA A 95 -49.62 14.30 53.74
C ALA A 95 -50.26 15.14 52.62
N VAL A 96 -49.42 15.49 51.63
CA VAL A 96 -49.93 16.13 50.41
C VAL A 96 -50.45 15.06 49.51
N PHE A 97 -51.76 14.93 49.31
CA PHE A 97 -52.31 13.89 48.46
C PHE A 97 -53.07 14.41 47.26
N SER A 98 -52.96 13.70 46.13
CA SER A 98 -53.65 14.00 44.89
C SER A 98 -54.22 12.72 44.29
N SER A 99 -55.26 12.90 43.46
CA SER A 99 -55.71 11.77 42.60
C SER A 99 -55.39 12.10 41.16
N GLU A 100 -55.03 11.08 40.40
CA GLU A 100 -54.71 11.20 38.99
C GLU A 100 -55.89 11.83 38.22
N ILE A 101 -55.68 12.99 37.62
CA ILE A 101 -56.61 13.58 36.68
C ILE A 101 -56.37 12.94 35.33
N ILE A 102 -57.23 12.04 34.89
CA ILE A 102 -57.13 11.39 33.60
C ILE A 102 -57.47 12.40 32.52
N GLU A 103 -56.48 13.11 31.98
CA GLU A 103 -56.65 13.80 30.71
C GLU A 103 -56.72 12.75 29.60
N GLU A 104 -57.87 12.61 28.96
CA GLU A 104 -58.06 11.76 27.80
C GLU A 104 -57.27 12.33 26.61
N THR A 105 -55.96 12.07 26.57
CA THR A 105 -55.21 12.33 25.36
C THR A 105 -55.68 11.35 24.30
N SER A 106 -56.07 11.88 23.13
CA SER A 106 -56.51 11.05 22.01
C SER A 106 -55.49 9.97 21.73
N PRO A 107 -55.89 8.68 21.72
CA PRO A 107 -54.98 7.56 21.45
C PRO A 107 -54.24 7.70 20.09
N ILE A 108 -54.85 8.39 19.14
CA ILE A 108 -54.31 8.67 17.83
C ILE A 108 -53.18 9.72 17.92
N LEU A 109 -53.32 10.74 18.77
CA LEU A 109 -52.31 11.78 18.95
C LEU A 109 -51.08 11.24 19.67
N SER A 110 -51.24 10.40 20.69
CA SER A 110 -50.15 9.75 21.39
C SER A 110 -49.40 8.74 20.48
N PHE A 111 -50.09 7.98 19.64
CA PHE A 111 -49.51 7.12 18.64
C PHE A 111 -48.70 7.91 17.61
N LEU A 112 -49.26 9.01 17.08
CA LEU A 112 -48.56 9.88 16.12
C LEU A 112 -47.27 10.49 16.71
N LEU A 113 -47.34 11.01 17.94
CA LEU A 113 -46.17 11.62 18.59
C LEU A 113 -45.09 10.61 18.98
N THR A 114 -45.49 9.43 19.44
CA THR A 114 -44.55 8.43 19.94
C THR A 114 -43.91 7.62 18.82
N TRP A 115 -44.62 7.36 17.72
CA TRP A 115 -44.17 6.44 16.68
C TRP A 115 -43.86 7.09 15.34
N ILE A 116 -44.67 8.04 14.91
CA ILE A 116 -44.54 8.65 13.59
C ILE A 116 -43.55 9.81 13.58
N LEU A 117 -43.65 10.68 14.61
CA LEU A 117 -42.78 11.85 14.68
C LEU A 117 -41.26 11.52 14.70
N PRO A 118 -40.79 10.55 15.53
CA PRO A 118 -39.37 10.13 15.49
C PRO A 118 -38.94 9.57 14.14
N LEU A 119 -39.85 8.83 13.49
CA LEU A 119 -39.58 8.27 12.15
C LEU A 119 -39.42 9.37 11.10
N VAL A 120 -40.31 10.38 11.12
CA VAL A 120 -40.24 11.52 10.19
C VAL A 120 -38.97 12.36 10.43
N ILE A 121 -38.62 12.57 11.70
CA ILE A 121 -37.42 13.30 12.08
C ILE A 121 -36.17 12.52 11.60
N PHE A 122 -36.14 11.20 11.79
CA PHE A 122 -35.01 10.34 11.35
C PHE A 122 -34.85 10.34 9.83
N ILE A 123 -35.95 10.24 9.08
CA ILE A 123 -35.94 10.33 7.62
C ILE A 123 -35.52 11.73 7.16
N GLY A 124 -36.01 12.78 7.79
CA GLY A 124 -35.65 14.16 7.46
C GLY A 124 -34.19 14.48 7.74
N LEU A 125 -33.67 14.08 8.90
CA LEU A 125 -32.27 14.21 9.26
C LEU A 125 -31.37 13.37 8.34
N GLY A 126 -31.79 12.16 7.99
CA GLY A 126 -31.09 11.31 7.05
C GLY A 126 -30.98 11.96 5.67
N GLN A 127 -32.04 12.56 5.15
CA GLN A 127 -32.03 13.29 3.88
C GLN A 127 -31.20 14.57 3.95
N LEU A 128 -31.23 15.31 5.06
CA LEU A 128 -30.39 16.50 5.26
C LEU A 128 -28.92 16.16 5.35
N MET A 129 -28.54 15.11 6.10
CA MET A 129 -27.16 14.63 6.16
C MET A 129 -26.69 14.15 4.81
N THR A 130 -27.51 13.39 4.08
CA THR A 130 -27.17 12.92 2.72
C THR A 130 -26.96 14.12 1.79
N LYS A 131 -27.83 15.14 1.81
CA LYS A 131 -27.67 16.37 1.01
C LYS A 131 -26.42 17.20 1.40
N GLN A 132 -26.05 17.25 2.68
CA GLN A 132 -24.84 17.96 3.12
C GLN A 132 -23.55 17.18 2.78
N LEU A 133 -23.53 15.86 2.92
CA LEU A 133 -22.43 15.02 2.46
C LEU A 133 -22.27 15.08 0.93
N MET A 134 -23.40 15.08 0.17
CA MET A 134 -23.38 15.23 -1.28
C MET A 134 -22.81 16.57 -1.74
N LYS A 135 -23.10 17.68 -1.06
CA LYS A 135 -22.54 19.01 -1.40
C LYS A 135 -21.03 19.12 -1.10
N LYS A 136 -20.51 18.40 -0.10
CA LYS A 136 -19.08 18.38 0.23
C LYS A 136 -18.27 17.34 -0.53
N ALA A 137 -18.88 16.27 -1.04
CA ALA A 137 -18.20 15.17 -1.70
C ALA A 137 -18.33 15.14 -3.24
N GLY A 138 -19.06 16.09 -3.85
CA GLY A 138 -19.13 16.24 -5.31
C GLY A 138 -19.74 15.06 -6.09
N GLY A 139 -20.50 14.15 -5.43
CA GLY A 139 -21.09 13.00 -6.10
C GLY A 139 -22.20 12.33 -5.29
N GLY A 140 -23.22 11.78 -5.97
CA GLY A 140 -24.37 11.10 -5.36
C GLY A 140 -24.02 9.79 -4.63
N PRO A 141 -24.98 9.17 -3.89
CA PRO A 141 -24.75 7.92 -3.15
C PRO A 141 -24.23 6.76 -4.02
N ASP A 142 -24.52 6.80 -5.29
CA ASP A 142 -23.95 5.88 -6.29
C ASP A 142 -22.45 6.10 -6.51
N SER A 143 -21.92 7.32 -6.29
CA SER A 143 -20.53 7.63 -6.61
C SER A 143 -19.53 7.04 -5.60
N MET A 144 -19.91 6.85 -4.33
CA MET A 144 -19.01 6.27 -3.33
C MET A 144 -18.83 4.75 -3.51
N MET A 145 -19.89 4.05 -3.88
CA MET A 145 -19.84 2.61 -4.16
C MET A 145 -19.27 2.30 -5.57
N PHE A 146 -19.53 3.17 -6.55
CA PHE A 146 -19.00 3.05 -7.91
C PHE A 146 -17.56 3.58 -8.05
N ASN A 147 -17.08 4.46 -7.14
CA ASN A 147 -15.69 4.93 -7.17
C ASN A 147 -14.68 3.93 -6.56
N MET A 148 -15.11 2.96 -5.77
CA MET A 148 -14.21 1.94 -5.20
C MET A 148 -13.62 0.99 -6.26
N GLY A 149 -14.20 0.91 -7.45
CA GLY A 149 -13.68 0.12 -8.57
C GLY A 149 -12.98 0.94 -9.65
N LYS A 150 -12.84 2.26 -9.48
CA LYS A 150 -12.12 3.09 -10.45
C LYS A 150 -10.62 2.94 -10.27
N SER A 151 -9.94 2.81 -11.38
CA SER A 151 -8.49 2.81 -11.43
C SER A 151 -7.94 4.16 -10.96
N ASN A 152 -7.05 4.14 -9.98
CA ASN A 152 -6.23 5.29 -9.60
C ASN A 152 -4.99 5.41 -10.50
N ALA A 153 -5.04 4.91 -11.73
CA ALA A 153 -3.94 5.00 -12.67
C ALA A 153 -3.48 6.46 -12.78
N LYS A 154 -2.21 6.68 -12.50
CA LYS A 154 -1.61 7.99 -12.70
C LYS A 154 -1.52 8.23 -14.21
N VAL A 155 -2.41 9.05 -14.72
CA VAL A 155 -2.36 9.51 -16.11
C VAL A 155 -1.33 10.61 -16.19
N TYR A 156 -0.16 10.31 -16.69
CA TYR A 156 0.80 11.32 -17.10
C TYR A 156 0.36 11.83 -18.47
N VAL A 157 -0.50 12.86 -18.45
CA VAL A 157 -0.87 13.57 -19.67
C VAL A 157 0.38 14.26 -20.21
N LYS A 158 0.57 14.20 -21.53
CA LYS A 158 1.49 14.95 -22.36
C LYS A 158 2.08 16.16 -21.64
N SER A 159 3.27 16.01 -21.06
CA SER A 159 4.01 17.11 -20.45
C SER A 159 5.04 17.57 -21.47
N SER A 160 5.09 18.85 -21.73
CA SER A 160 6.14 19.47 -22.55
C SER A 160 7.58 19.21 -22.04
N ASN A 161 7.72 18.59 -20.87
CA ASN A 161 8.96 18.16 -20.23
C ASN A 161 8.97 16.62 -20.00
N GLY A 162 8.46 15.83 -20.92
CA GLY A 162 8.52 14.36 -20.85
C GLY A 162 9.95 13.84 -20.84
N ILE A 163 10.21 12.80 -20.06
CA ILE A 163 11.48 12.07 -20.07
C ILE A 163 11.65 11.44 -21.45
N LYS A 164 12.82 11.62 -22.09
CA LYS A 164 13.17 11.07 -23.41
C LYS A 164 14.28 10.03 -23.31
N PHE A 165 14.55 9.30 -24.39
CA PHE A 165 15.67 8.37 -24.45
C PHE A 165 17.02 9.03 -24.17
N SER A 166 17.19 10.30 -24.50
CA SER A 166 18.38 11.09 -24.16
C SER A 166 18.61 11.27 -22.66
N ASP A 167 17.55 11.12 -21.84
CA ASP A 167 17.63 11.26 -20.39
C ASP A 167 17.90 9.89 -19.70
N VAL A 168 17.88 8.81 -20.47
CA VAL A 168 18.18 7.46 -20.02
C VAL A 168 19.56 7.09 -20.51
N ALA A 169 20.53 7.02 -19.61
CA ALA A 169 21.89 6.61 -19.92
C ALA A 169 22.03 5.09 -19.85
N GLY A 170 22.90 4.51 -20.69
CA GLY A 170 23.04 3.07 -20.84
C GLY A 170 21.81 2.43 -21.51
N GLU A 171 21.71 1.09 -21.48
CA GLU A 171 20.60 0.30 -21.98
C GLU A 171 20.35 0.47 -23.49
N ASP A 172 21.42 0.55 -24.29
CA ASP A 172 21.31 0.88 -25.72
C ASP A 172 20.52 -0.19 -26.49
N GLU A 173 20.71 -1.49 -26.20
CA GLU A 173 19.96 -2.58 -26.81
C GLU A 173 18.45 -2.52 -26.45
N ALA A 174 18.14 -2.20 -25.20
CA ALA A 174 16.76 -2.05 -24.78
C ALA A 174 16.11 -0.82 -25.44
N LYS A 175 16.83 0.30 -25.58
CA LYS A 175 16.36 1.49 -26.29
C LYS A 175 16.11 1.19 -27.77
N GLU A 176 17.01 0.48 -28.46
CA GLU A 176 16.85 0.10 -29.87
C GLU A 176 15.58 -0.75 -30.06
N ASN A 177 15.38 -1.77 -29.24
CA ASN A 177 14.17 -2.58 -29.27
C ASN A 177 12.89 -1.77 -29.03
N LEU A 178 12.95 -0.74 -28.19
CA LEU A 178 11.80 0.09 -27.86
C LEU A 178 11.60 1.26 -28.86
N ALA A 179 12.63 1.66 -29.59
CA ALA A 179 12.54 2.67 -30.65
C ALA A 179 11.60 2.22 -31.79
N GLU A 180 11.54 0.90 -32.07
CA GLU A 180 10.57 0.35 -33.04
C GLU A 180 9.12 0.66 -32.62
N ILE A 181 8.83 0.65 -31.31
CA ILE A 181 7.49 0.92 -30.78
C ILE A 181 7.16 2.40 -30.97
N VAL A 182 8.12 3.29 -30.75
CA VAL A 182 7.98 4.71 -30.97
C VAL A 182 7.69 4.98 -32.45
N ASP A 183 8.45 4.35 -33.39
CA ASP A 183 8.22 4.47 -34.84
C ASP A 183 6.81 3.95 -35.22
N TYR A 184 6.38 2.81 -34.65
CA TYR A 184 5.03 2.28 -34.89
C TYR A 184 3.93 3.23 -34.42
N LEU A 185 4.06 3.82 -33.24
CA LEU A 185 3.05 4.74 -32.71
C LEU A 185 2.93 6.01 -33.55
N HIS A 186 4.04 6.44 -34.20
CA HIS A 186 4.05 7.56 -35.12
C HIS A 186 3.57 7.19 -36.53
N ASN A 187 3.96 6.00 -37.04
CA ASN A 187 3.78 5.57 -38.42
C ASN A 187 3.15 4.20 -38.55
N PRO A 188 1.92 3.95 -38.03
CA PRO A 188 1.33 2.61 -38.01
C PRO A 188 1.10 2.03 -39.41
N ASN A 189 0.83 2.88 -40.41
CA ASN A 189 0.59 2.45 -41.78
C ASN A 189 1.78 1.77 -42.46
N LYS A 190 3.01 2.20 -42.15
CA LYS A 190 4.26 1.63 -42.64
C LYS A 190 4.37 0.11 -42.33
N TYR A 191 3.87 -0.29 -41.17
CA TYR A 191 3.91 -1.69 -40.71
C TYR A 191 2.77 -2.51 -41.31
N SER A 192 1.58 -1.92 -41.41
CA SER A 192 0.43 -2.58 -42.00
C SER A 192 0.55 -2.82 -43.53
N GLU A 193 1.22 -1.95 -44.27
CA GLU A 193 1.52 -2.11 -45.69
C GLU A 193 2.35 -3.34 -46.02
N ILE A 194 3.25 -3.72 -45.11
CA ILE A 194 4.11 -4.92 -45.25
C ILE A 194 3.43 -6.17 -44.66
N GLY A 195 2.30 -6.00 -43.96
CA GLY A 195 1.63 -7.08 -43.23
C GLY A 195 2.28 -7.43 -41.88
N ALA A 196 3.16 -6.55 -41.37
CA ALA A 196 3.76 -6.75 -40.05
C ALA A 196 2.74 -6.44 -38.94
N SER A 197 2.64 -7.32 -37.97
CA SER A 197 1.85 -7.11 -36.74
C SER A 197 2.78 -6.74 -35.59
N MET A 198 2.51 -5.61 -34.96
CA MET A 198 3.24 -5.22 -33.75
C MET A 198 2.77 -6.01 -32.51
N PRO A 199 3.70 -6.30 -31.59
CA PRO A 199 3.35 -6.96 -30.35
C PRO A 199 2.37 -6.08 -29.55
N LYS A 200 1.33 -6.70 -29.01
CA LYS A 200 0.35 -6.01 -28.16
C LYS A 200 0.94 -5.65 -26.80
N GLY A 201 1.83 -6.49 -26.29
CA GLY A 201 2.43 -6.34 -25.00
C GLY A 201 3.94 -6.65 -25.00
N ILE A 202 4.68 -5.87 -24.24
CA ILE A 202 6.12 -5.98 -24.09
C ILE A 202 6.45 -6.08 -22.63
N LEU A 203 7.29 -7.05 -22.30
CA LEU A 203 7.73 -7.33 -20.94
C LEU A 203 9.17 -6.88 -20.75
N LEU A 204 9.37 -5.84 -19.92
CA LEU A 204 10.69 -5.40 -19.47
C LEU A 204 11.15 -6.31 -18.32
N VAL A 205 12.26 -6.99 -18.51
CA VAL A 205 12.77 -7.99 -17.58
C VAL A 205 14.17 -7.63 -17.11
N GLY A 206 14.44 -7.65 -15.83
CA GLY A 206 15.78 -7.40 -15.31
C GLY A 206 15.83 -7.16 -13.81
N PRO A 207 17.03 -7.05 -13.23
CA PRO A 207 17.21 -6.80 -11.81
C PRO A 207 16.54 -5.52 -11.33
N PRO A 208 16.25 -5.39 -10.02
CA PRO A 208 15.71 -4.15 -9.45
C PRO A 208 16.72 -2.99 -9.64
N GLY A 209 16.22 -1.78 -9.84
CA GLY A 209 17.04 -0.57 -9.96
C GLY A 209 17.69 -0.35 -11.33
N THR A 210 17.44 -1.19 -12.34
CA THR A 210 17.99 -1.01 -13.70
C THR A 210 17.29 0.04 -14.55
N GLY A 211 16.19 0.65 -14.06
CA GLY A 211 15.55 1.75 -14.76
C GLY A 211 14.35 1.37 -15.63
N LYS A 212 13.77 0.18 -15.49
CA LYS A 212 12.63 -0.30 -16.28
C LYS A 212 11.46 0.70 -16.33
N THR A 213 11.05 1.23 -15.19
CA THR A 213 10.00 2.25 -15.09
C THR A 213 10.39 3.57 -15.77
N LEU A 214 11.68 3.96 -15.69
CA LEU A 214 12.19 5.15 -16.34
C LEU A 214 12.18 4.98 -17.86
N LEU A 215 12.61 3.82 -18.33
CA LEU A 215 12.63 3.46 -19.74
C LEU A 215 11.21 3.44 -20.34
N ALA A 216 10.23 2.87 -19.63
CA ALA A 216 8.83 2.90 -20.07
C ALA A 216 8.28 4.33 -20.21
N LYS A 217 8.65 5.23 -19.27
CA LYS A 217 8.31 6.65 -19.37
C LYS A 217 9.01 7.34 -20.55
N ALA A 218 10.25 6.98 -20.83
CA ALA A 218 11.00 7.53 -21.95
C ALA A 218 10.40 7.15 -23.30
N VAL A 219 9.90 5.89 -23.43
CA VAL A 219 9.16 5.46 -24.64
C VAL A 219 7.94 6.34 -24.88
N ALA A 220 7.16 6.59 -23.83
CA ALA A 220 5.97 7.44 -23.96
C ALA A 220 6.30 8.90 -24.24
N GLY A 221 7.36 9.43 -23.64
CA GLY A 221 7.84 10.78 -23.89
C GLY A 221 8.45 10.97 -25.30
N GLU A 222 9.10 9.93 -25.83
CA GLU A 222 9.62 9.93 -27.19
C GLU A 222 8.51 9.81 -28.22
N ALA A 223 7.52 8.94 -27.96
CA ALA A 223 6.34 8.76 -28.82
C ALA A 223 5.32 9.91 -28.71
N ASP A 224 5.47 10.81 -27.74
CA ASP A 224 4.56 11.92 -27.46
C ASP A 224 3.09 11.48 -27.27
N VAL A 225 2.88 10.37 -26.56
CA VAL A 225 1.57 9.80 -26.30
C VAL A 225 1.24 9.79 -24.81
N PRO A 226 -0.06 9.72 -24.41
CA PRO A 226 -0.45 9.55 -23.03
C PRO A 226 0.13 8.29 -22.40
N PHE A 227 0.55 8.40 -21.14
CA PHE A 227 1.14 7.31 -20.36
C PHE A 227 0.28 7.02 -19.14
N PHE A 228 -0.27 5.80 -19.07
CA PHE A 228 -1.00 5.29 -17.92
C PHE A 228 -0.08 4.39 -17.13
N SER A 229 0.17 4.69 -15.86
CA SER A 229 1.05 3.89 -15.01
C SER A 229 0.30 3.37 -13.78
N MET A 230 0.44 2.08 -13.52
CA MET A 230 -0.10 1.41 -12.34
C MET A 230 0.87 0.33 -11.87
N SER A 231 1.01 0.14 -10.55
CA SER A 231 1.72 -1.01 -10.01
C SER A 231 0.81 -2.24 -9.96
N GLY A 232 1.37 -3.43 -10.22
CA GLY A 232 0.66 -4.70 -10.05
C GLY A 232 0.08 -4.87 -8.64
N SER A 233 0.75 -4.34 -7.63
CA SER A 233 0.27 -4.35 -6.24
C SER A 233 -0.99 -3.51 -6.03
N GLU A 234 -1.24 -2.46 -6.83
CA GLU A 234 -2.45 -1.62 -6.74
C GLU A 234 -3.72 -2.34 -7.23
N PHE A 235 -3.56 -3.45 -7.93
CA PHE A 235 -4.69 -4.31 -8.33
C PHE A 235 -5.07 -5.34 -7.26
N VAL A 236 -4.18 -5.61 -6.29
CA VAL A 236 -4.44 -6.57 -5.21
C VAL A 236 -5.26 -5.88 -4.13
N GLU A 237 -6.51 -6.28 -3.97
CA GLU A 237 -7.46 -5.69 -3.04
C GLU A 237 -8.01 -6.72 -2.07
N MET A 238 -8.54 -6.25 -0.93
CA MET A 238 -9.15 -7.13 0.07
C MET A 238 -10.52 -7.70 -0.36
N PHE A 239 -11.18 -7.06 -1.33
CA PHE A 239 -12.52 -7.46 -1.79
C PHE A 239 -12.46 -8.09 -3.17
N VAL A 240 -12.97 -9.30 -3.28
CA VAL A 240 -13.01 -10.08 -4.52
C VAL A 240 -13.73 -9.31 -5.64
N GLY A 241 -13.07 -9.19 -6.78
CA GLY A 241 -13.58 -8.53 -7.99
C GLY A 241 -13.24 -7.05 -8.10
N MET A 242 -12.63 -6.42 -7.09
CA MET A 242 -12.21 -5.02 -7.19
C MET A 242 -10.99 -4.84 -8.11
N GLY A 243 -10.00 -5.70 -8.02
CA GLY A 243 -8.85 -5.70 -8.91
C GLY A 243 -9.27 -5.86 -10.38
N ALA A 244 -10.13 -6.83 -10.66
CA ALA A 244 -10.69 -7.02 -12.00
C ALA A 244 -11.48 -5.78 -12.50
N SER A 245 -12.16 -5.05 -11.62
CA SER A 245 -12.84 -3.80 -11.98
C SER A 245 -11.86 -2.69 -12.32
N LYS A 246 -10.75 -2.56 -11.58
CA LYS A 246 -9.69 -1.59 -11.86
C LYS A 246 -9.01 -1.88 -13.20
N VAL A 247 -8.76 -3.16 -13.52
CA VAL A 247 -8.22 -3.56 -14.83
C VAL A 247 -9.16 -3.09 -15.95
N ARG A 248 -10.44 -3.40 -15.86
CA ARG A 248 -11.43 -2.97 -16.87
C ARG A 248 -11.48 -1.45 -17.05
N ASP A 249 -11.46 -0.72 -15.96
CA ASP A 249 -11.50 0.74 -15.97
C ASP A 249 -10.23 1.33 -16.62
N LEU A 250 -9.04 0.82 -16.25
CA LEU A 250 -7.76 1.22 -16.85
C LEU A 250 -7.78 1.03 -18.37
N PHE A 251 -8.18 -0.16 -18.85
CA PHE A 251 -8.20 -0.47 -20.27
C PHE A 251 -9.29 0.32 -21.03
N LYS A 252 -10.42 0.61 -20.39
CA LYS A 252 -11.44 1.50 -20.93
C LYS A 252 -10.89 2.91 -21.15
N GLN A 253 -10.22 3.48 -20.13
CA GLN A 253 -9.59 4.80 -20.22
C GLN A 253 -8.49 4.85 -21.30
N ALA A 254 -7.70 3.77 -21.42
CA ALA A 254 -6.67 3.66 -22.44
C ALA A 254 -7.28 3.65 -23.86
N LYS A 255 -8.35 2.90 -24.08
CA LYS A 255 -9.08 2.88 -25.38
C LYS A 255 -9.65 4.26 -25.75
N GLU A 256 -10.16 5.00 -24.77
CA GLU A 256 -10.71 6.36 -24.98
C GLU A 256 -9.62 7.39 -25.33
N LYS A 257 -8.36 7.12 -24.96
CA LYS A 257 -7.22 8.04 -25.15
C LYS A 257 -6.15 7.50 -26.11
N ALA A 258 -6.48 6.53 -26.92
CA ALA A 258 -5.56 6.00 -27.93
C ALA A 258 -5.20 7.06 -29.01
N PRO A 259 -3.93 7.10 -29.52
CA PRO A 259 -2.84 6.20 -29.16
C PRO A 259 -2.24 6.49 -27.76
N CYS A 260 -1.92 5.44 -27.01
CA CYS A 260 -1.37 5.59 -25.65
C CYS A 260 -0.55 4.36 -25.24
N ILE A 261 0.20 4.51 -24.15
CA ILE A 261 0.94 3.41 -23.49
C ILE A 261 0.34 3.15 -22.12
N VAL A 262 0.04 1.87 -21.83
CA VAL A 262 -0.33 1.36 -20.52
C VAL A 262 0.88 0.65 -19.93
N PHE A 263 1.36 1.11 -18.78
CA PHE A 263 2.48 0.51 -18.07
C PHE A 263 2.04 -0.13 -16.76
N ILE A 264 2.37 -1.40 -16.58
CA ILE A 264 2.11 -2.16 -15.36
C ILE A 264 3.45 -2.54 -14.75
N ASP A 265 3.82 -1.86 -13.66
CA ASP A 265 5.03 -2.20 -12.90
C ASP A 265 4.78 -3.37 -11.97
N GLU A 266 5.82 -4.15 -11.67
CA GLU A 266 5.73 -5.32 -10.77
C GLU A 266 4.57 -6.27 -11.15
N ILE A 267 4.47 -6.63 -12.43
CA ILE A 267 3.39 -7.48 -12.95
C ILE A 267 3.31 -8.84 -12.23
N ASP A 268 4.40 -9.31 -11.65
CA ASP A 268 4.49 -10.53 -10.85
C ASP A 268 3.62 -10.49 -9.58
N ALA A 269 3.23 -9.28 -9.11
CA ALA A 269 2.29 -9.15 -8.01
C ALA A 269 0.91 -9.78 -8.31
N ILE A 270 0.45 -9.72 -9.57
CA ILE A 270 -0.83 -10.29 -10.01
C ILE A 270 -0.62 -11.51 -10.92
N GLY A 271 0.49 -11.57 -11.63
CA GLY A 271 0.79 -12.55 -12.68
C GLY A 271 1.58 -13.77 -12.20
N GLY A 272 1.70 -14.02 -10.90
CA GLY A 272 2.45 -15.16 -10.35
C GLY A 272 1.83 -16.51 -10.70
N LYS A 273 2.68 -17.56 -10.83
CA LYS A 273 2.26 -18.94 -11.05
C LYS A 273 1.25 -19.39 -9.99
N ARG A 274 0.35 -20.27 -10.40
CA ARG A 274 -0.67 -20.86 -9.53
C ARG A 274 -0.02 -21.83 -8.55
N ASP A 275 0.16 -21.42 -7.31
CA ASP A 275 0.48 -22.34 -6.23
C ASP A 275 -0.83 -23.01 -5.79
N GLY A 276 -0.93 -24.33 -5.93
CA GLY A 276 -2.14 -25.13 -5.65
C GLY A 276 -2.60 -25.14 -4.17
N ARG A 277 -2.35 -24.06 -3.42
CA ARG A 277 -2.83 -23.86 -2.05
C ARG A 277 -4.25 -23.32 -2.07
N VAL A 278 -5.18 -24.12 -1.55
CA VAL A 278 -6.58 -23.76 -1.37
C VAL A 278 -6.68 -22.64 -0.32
N GLY A 279 -7.21 -21.48 -0.72
CA GLY A 279 -7.67 -20.43 0.20
C GLY A 279 -6.78 -19.18 0.27
N GLY A 280 -6.82 -18.30 -0.73
CA GLY A 280 -6.24 -16.96 -0.63
C GLY A 280 -5.87 -16.27 -1.96
N ASN A 281 -5.98 -16.96 -3.08
CA ASN A 281 -5.54 -16.42 -4.38
C ASN A 281 -6.68 -16.06 -5.35
N ASP A 282 -7.95 -16.21 -4.95
CA ASP A 282 -9.11 -16.00 -5.84
C ASP A 282 -9.16 -14.58 -6.44
N GLU A 283 -8.79 -13.56 -5.67
CA GLU A 283 -8.75 -12.18 -6.13
C GLU A 283 -7.65 -11.95 -7.17
N ARG A 284 -6.44 -12.47 -6.90
CA ARG A 284 -5.30 -12.35 -7.84
C ARG A 284 -5.60 -13.09 -9.14
N GLU A 285 -6.14 -14.30 -9.05
CA GLU A 285 -6.49 -15.10 -10.22
C GLU A 285 -7.60 -14.45 -11.03
N GLN A 286 -8.62 -13.88 -10.38
CA GLN A 286 -9.69 -13.14 -11.05
C GLN A 286 -9.16 -11.89 -11.76
N THR A 287 -8.24 -11.18 -11.11
CA THR A 287 -7.59 -9.99 -11.68
C THR A 287 -6.71 -10.35 -12.86
N LEU A 288 -5.91 -11.42 -12.74
CA LEU A 288 -5.10 -11.93 -13.84
C LEU A 288 -5.97 -12.35 -15.03
N ASN A 289 -7.02 -13.13 -14.80
CA ASN A 289 -7.92 -13.57 -15.85
C ASN A 289 -8.61 -12.37 -16.54
N GLN A 290 -8.95 -11.32 -15.80
CA GLN A 290 -9.48 -10.10 -16.38
C GLN A 290 -8.43 -9.38 -17.25
N LEU A 291 -7.17 -9.28 -16.78
CA LEU A 291 -6.08 -8.71 -17.56
C LEU A 291 -5.88 -9.46 -18.88
N LEU A 292 -5.84 -10.78 -18.82
CA LEU A 292 -5.71 -11.63 -20.02
C LEU A 292 -6.87 -11.42 -20.98
N THR A 293 -8.09 -11.30 -20.46
CA THR A 293 -9.31 -11.04 -21.27
C THR A 293 -9.24 -9.68 -21.95
N GLU A 294 -8.80 -8.63 -21.23
CA GLU A 294 -8.65 -7.31 -21.84
C GLU A 294 -7.56 -7.30 -22.91
N MET A 295 -6.43 -7.98 -22.68
CA MET A 295 -5.35 -8.10 -23.67
C MET A 295 -5.81 -8.85 -24.93
N ASP A 296 -6.54 -9.95 -24.76
CA ASP A 296 -7.08 -10.73 -25.88
C ASP A 296 -8.12 -9.94 -26.69
N GLY A 297 -8.91 -9.10 -26.02
CA GLY A 297 -9.94 -8.24 -26.60
C GLY A 297 -9.39 -7.00 -27.35
N PHE A 298 -8.06 -6.80 -27.41
CA PHE A 298 -7.48 -5.77 -28.27
C PHE A 298 -7.33 -6.29 -29.71
N GLU A 299 -8.04 -5.69 -30.62
CA GLU A 299 -7.74 -5.84 -32.04
C GLU A 299 -6.49 -5.03 -32.39
N GLY A 300 -5.60 -5.57 -33.23
CA GLY A 300 -4.25 -5.07 -33.48
C GLY A 300 -4.08 -3.61 -33.95
N ASN A 301 -5.18 -2.87 -34.17
CA ASN A 301 -5.16 -1.51 -34.69
C ASN A 301 -5.63 -0.43 -33.69
N THR A 302 -5.75 -0.74 -32.41
CA THR A 302 -6.29 0.22 -31.44
C THR A 302 -5.31 1.32 -31.01
N GLY A 303 -4.04 1.23 -31.39
CA GLY A 303 -3.01 2.21 -30.98
C GLY A 303 -2.66 2.17 -29.50
N VAL A 304 -3.10 1.15 -28.75
CA VAL A 304 -2.75 0.96 -27.34
C VAL A 304 -1.64 -0.08 -27.23
N ILE A 305 -0.53 0.28 -26.61
CA ILE A 305 0.58 -0.63 -26.33
C ILE A 305 0.69 -0.86 -24.81
N ILE A 306 0.83 -2.12 -24.43
CA ILE A 306 0.97 -2.50 -23.03
C ILE A 306 2.44 -2.80 -22.74
N LEU A 307 3.03 -2.06 -21.84
CA LEU A 307 4.34 -2.36 -21.27
C LEU A 307 4.14 -2.95 -19.88
N ALA A 308 4.87 -3.99 -19.53
CA ALA A 308 4.93 -4.47 -18.16
C ALA A 308 6.39 -4.62 -17.72
N ALA A 309 6.63 -4.51 -16.41
CA ALA A 309 7.95 -4.74 -15.84
C ALA A 309 7.90 -5.80 -14.74
N THR A 310 8.95 -6.62 -14.68
CA THR A 310 9.17 -7.59 -13.61
C THR A 310 10.64 -7.77 -13.29
N ASN A 311 10.92 -8.04 -12.02
CA ASN A 311 12.25 -8.47 -11.59
C ASN A 311 12.38 -10.00 -11.54
N ARG A 312 11.27 -10.73 -11.70
CA ARG A 312 11.18 -12.19 -11.51
C ARG A 312 10.40 -12.87 -12.66
N PRO A 313 10.92 -12.89 -13.88
CA PRO A 313 10.19 -13.45 -15.02
C PRO A 313 9.85 -14.93 -14.85
N GLU A 314 10.65 -15.68 -14.08
CA GLU A 314 10.45 -17.10 -13.80
C GLU A 314 9.22 -17.38 -12.94
N THR A 315 8.71 -16.40 -12.19
CA THR A 315 7.52 -16.53 -11.35
C THR A 315 6.23 -16.30 -12.11
N LEU A 316 6.29 -15.74 -13.32
CA LEU A 316 5.10 -15.39 -14.10
C LEU A 316 4.33 -16.61 -14.60
N ASP A 317 3.00 -16.49 -14.63
CA ASP A 317 2.12 -17.48 -15.27
C ASP A 317 2.43 -17.53 -16.78
N PRO A 318 2.67 -18.73 -17.35
CA PRO A 318 2.93 -18.88 -18.79
C PRO A 318 1.85 -18.30 -19.69
N ALA A 319 0.60 -18.16 -19.21
CA ALA A 319 -0.48 -17.54 -19.95
C ALA A 319 -0.22 -16.07 -20.32
N LEU A 320 0.53 -15.34 -19.49
CA LEU A 320 0.90 -13.95 -19.76
C LEU A 320 1.86 -13.79 -20.94
N THR A 321 2.72 -14.79 -21.16
CA THR A 321 3.81 -14.73 -22.16
C THR A 321 3.47 -15.47 -23.45
N ARG A 322 2.19 -15.82 -23.66
CA ARG A 322 1.73 -16.44 -24.93
C ARG A 322 1.66 -15.40 -26.03
N PRO A 323 1.82 -15.82 -27.31
CA PRO A 323 1.62 -14.94 -28.45
C PRO A 323 0.30 -14.19 -28.40
N GLY A 324 0.34 -12.90 -28.74
CA GLY A 324 -0.82 -11.99 -28.66
C GLY A 324 -1.00 -11.31 -27.29
N ARG A 325 -0.13 -11.57 -26.32
CA ARG A 325 -0.07 -10.94 -24.99
C ARG A 325 1.28 -10.27 -24.77
N PHE A 326 2.04 -10.65 -23.74
CA PHE A 326 3.43 -10.20 -23.59
C PHE A 326 4.39 -11.11 -24.38
N ASP A 327 4.32 -10.99 -25.67
CA ASP A 327 5.05 -11.86 -26.62
C ASP A 327 6.45 -11.36 -26.94
N ARG A 328 6.75 -10.08 -26.69
CA ARG A 328 8.10 -9.52 -26.78
C ARG A 328 8.70 -9.31 -25.38
N ARG A 329 9.88 -9.87 -25.16
CA ARG A 329 10.67 -9.64 -23.94
C ARG A 329 11.83 -8.73 -24.28
N VAL A 330 12.02 -7.69 -23.48
CA VAL A 330 13.15 -6.76 -23.59
C VAL A 330 13.94 -6.87 -22.28
N PRO A 331 15.16 -7.46 -22.33
CA PRO A 331 16.03 -7.48 -21.17
C PRO A 331 16.50 -6.05 -20.85
N VAL A 332 16.51 -5.70 -19.57
CA VAL A 332 17.05 -4.46 -19.02
C VAL A 332 18.05 -4.89 -17.96
N GLU A 333 19.29 -5.02 -18.37
CA GLU A 333 20.36 -5.63 -17.58
C GLU A 333 21.05 -4.61 -16.65
N LEU A 334 22.01 -5.05 -15.85
CA LEU A 334 22.87 -4.13 -15.13
C LEU A 334 23.75 -3.37 -16.13
N PRO A 335 23.99 -2.07 -15.93
CA PRO A 335 24.76 -1.28 -16.88
C PRO A 335 26.21 -1.76 -16.98
N ASP A 336 26.73 -1.79 -18.19
CA ASP A 336 28.14 -2.03 -18.46
C ASP A 336 29.04 -0.87 -17.98
N LEU A 337 30.33 -0.94 -18.16
CA LEU A 337 31.26 0.10 -17.70
C LEU A 337 30.89 1.49 -18.28
N ARG A 338 30.59 1.54 -19.57
CA ARG A 338 30.24 2.77 -20.25
C ARG A 338 28.90 3.30 -19.79
N GLY A 339 27.91 2.42 -19.67
CA GLY A 339 26.57 2.76 -19.14
C GLY A 339 26.66 3.29 -17.72
N ARG A 340 27.48 2.67 -16.84
CA ARG A 340 27.69 3.19 -15.47
C ARG A 340 28.29 4.60 -15.46
N GLU A 341 29.29 4.84 -16.29
CA GLU A 341 29.90 6.17 -16.43
C GLU A 341 28.88 7.21 -16.90
N GLU A 342 28.11 6.87 -17.93
CA GLU A 342 27.05 7.78 -18.46
C GLU A 342 25.98 8.07 -17.40
N ILE A 343 25.51 7.05 -16.66
CA ILE A 343 24.54 7.21 -15.57
C ILE A 343 25.09 8.11 -14.47
N LEU A 344 26.34 7.90 -14.05
CA LEU A 344 27.01 8.76 -13.06
C LEU A 344 27.06 10.22 -13.53
N ARG A 345 27.44 10.45 -14.79
CA ARG A 345 27.47 11.80 -15.39
C ARG A 345 26.08 12.45 -15.45
N VAL A 346 25.04 11.70 -15.80
CA VAL A 346 23.65 12.21 -15.82
C VAL A 346 23.21 12.65 -14.42
N HIS A 347 23.51 11.85 -13.39
CA HIS A 347 23.16 12.20 -12.00
C HIS A 347 24.04 13.32 -11.44
N ALA A 348 25.34 13.35 -11.82
CA ALA A 348 26.27 14.40 -11.42
C ALA A 348 25.90 15.79 -11.94
N LYS A 349 25.21 15.91 -13.09
CA LYS A 349 24.65 17.19 -13.57
C LYS A 349 23.68 17.87 -12.61
N LYS A 350 23.08 17.09 -11.69
CA LYS A 350 22.09 17.60 -10.71
C LYS A 350 22.73 18.15 -9.44
N ILE A 351 24.03 17.91 -9.23
CA ILE A 351 24.79 18.35 -8.06
C ILE A 351 26.02 19.15 -8.48
N LYS A 352 26.70 19.77 -7.52
CA LYS A 352 28.00 20.40 -7.77
C LYS A 352 29.10 19.38 -7.52
N VAL A 353 29.87 19.08 -8.55
CA VAL A 353 31.00 18.15 -8.52
C VAL A 353 32.28 18.92 -8.84
N ALA A 354 33.39 18.55 -8.23
CA ALA A 354 34.70 19.11 -8.55
C ALA A 354 35.13 18.74 -9.99
N SER A 355 35.89 19.59 -10.63
CA SER A 355 36.27 19.45 -12.06
C SER A 355 37.26 18.32 -12.33
N ASP A 356 37.93 17.82 -11.31
CA ASP A 356 38.97 16.81 -11.33
C ASP A 356 38.48 15.37 -11.09
N VAL A 357 37.12 15.18 -11.04
CA VAL A 357 36.53 13.86 -10.83
C VAL A 357 36.64 12.99 -12.07
N ASP A 358 37.26 11.82 -11.92
CA ASP A 358 37.34 10.75 -12.91
C ASP A 358 36.14 9.80 -12.79
N PHE A 359 35.12 10.02 -13.63
CA PHE A 359 33.90 9.20 -13.64
C PHE A 359 34.15 7.79 -14.17
N GLU A 360 35.15 7.58 -15.03
CA GLU A 360 35.51 6.24 -15.52
C GLU A 360 36.07 5.40 -14.38
N HIS A 361 36.97 5.98 -13.56
CA HIS A 361 37.48 5.31 -12.36
C HIS A 361 36.35 4.95 -11.39
N ILE A 362 35.44 5.89 -11.11
CA ILE A 362 34.28 5.67 -10.26
C ILE A 362 33.38 4.57 -10.82
N ALA A 363 33.14 4.55 -12.13
CA ALA A 363 32.31 3.52 -12.80
C ALA A 363 32.96 2.13 -12.72
N ARG A 364 34.28 2.05 -12.78
CA ARG A 364 35.03 0.79 -12.55
C ARG A 364 34.85 0.30 -11.11
N MET A 365 35.05 1.17 -10.13
CA MET A 365 34.87 0.84 -8.72
C MET A 365 33.41 0.40 -8.39
N ALA A 366 32.42 0.95 -9.08
CA ALA A 366 31.01 0.61 -8.93
C ALA A 366 30.57 -0.57 -9.82
N SER A 367 31.46 -1.53 -10.07
CA SER A 367 31.15 -2.72 -10.87
C SER A 367 29.98 -3.49 -10.28
N GLY A 368 29.00 -3.89 -11.13
CA GLY A 368 27.79 -4.58 -10.73
C GLY A 368 26.72 -3.71 -10.08
N ALA A 369 26.93 -2.39 -9.95
CA ALA A 369 25.94 -1.49 -9.43
C ALA A 369 24.80 -1.22 -10.44
N SER A 370 23.57 -1.23 -9.96
CA SER A 370 22.39 -0.83 -10.72
C SER A 370 22.33 0.69 -10.91
N GLY A 371 21.50 1.15 -11.86
CA GLY A 371 21.30 2.59 -12.08
C GLY A 371 20.81 3.34 -10.84
N ALA A 372 19.98 2.72 -10.01
CA ALA A 372 19.50 3.29 -8.77
C ALA A 372 20.61 3.42 -7.71
N GLU A 373 21.51 2.43 -7.62
CA GLU A 373 22.66 2.49 -6.72
C GLU A 373 23.65 3.56 -7.17
N LEU A 374 23.91 3.69 -8.48
CA LEU A 374 24.74 4.77 -9.02
C LEU A 374 24.19 6.16 -8.73
N ALA A 375 22.86 6.33 -8.85
CA ALA A 375 22.18 7.57 -8.46
C ALA A 375 22.36 7.86 -6.96
N ASN A 376 22.28 6.83 -6.12
CA ASN A 376 22.47 6.94 -4.68
C ASN A 376 23.91 7.28 -4.31
N ILE A 377 24.91 6.70 -4.99
CA ILE A 377 26.34 7.02 -4.82
C ILE A 377 26.57 8.53 -5.04
N VAL A 378 26.04 9.07 -6.13
CA VAL A 378 26.17 10.51 -6.43
C VAL A 378 25.50 11.38 -5.36
N ASN A 379 24.32 10.97 -4.89
CA ASN A 379 23.60 11.70 -3.84
C ASN A 379 24.33 11.65 -2.49
N GLU A 380 24.84 10.47 -2.09
CA GLU A 380 25.63 10.31 -0.84
C GLU A 380 26.93 11.15 -0.90
N ALA A 381 27.59 11.22 -2.04
CA ALA A 381 28.76 12.07 -2.23
C ALA A 381 28.43 13.56 -2.00
N ALA A 382 27.29 14.02 -2.50
CA ALA A 382 26.82 15.38 -2.26
C ALA A 382 26.50 15.65 -0.79
N LEU A 383 25.79 14.70 -0.13
CA LEU A 383 25.47 14.79 1.30
C LEU A 383 26.74 14.79 2.17
N ARG A 384 27.77 14.03 1.79
CA ARG A 384 29.05 14.01 2.45
C ARG A 384 29.77 15.35 2.32
N ALA A 385 29.83 15.92 1.11
CA ALA A 385 30.42 17.24 0.90
C ALA A 385 29.77 18.31 1.78
N VAL A 386 28.44 18.31 1.89
CA VAL A 386 27.69 19.22 2.76
C VAL A 386 28.02 19.01 4.23
N ARG A 387 28.09 17.77 4.67
CA ARG A 387 28.44 17.38 6.06
C ARG A 387 29.81 17.90 6.46
N ASP A 388 30.76 17.92 5.51
CA ASP A 388 32.12 18.41 5.71
C ASP A 388 32.27 19.91 5.43
N GLY A 389 31.15 20.65 5.20
CA GLY A 389 31.14 22.09 4.95
C GLY A 389 31.66 22.51 3.56
N ARG A 390 31.80 21.56 2.64
CA ARG A 390 32.24 21.79 1.25
C ARG A 390 31.07 22.10 0.32
N LYS A 391 31.34 22.80 -0.77
CA LYS A 391 30.31 23.23 -1.75
C LYS A 391 30.22 22.34 -2.99
N ALA A 392 31.13 21.37 -3.12
CA ALA A 392 31.17 20.44 -4.23
C ALA A 392 31.65 19.06 -3.75
N ALA A 393 31.13 18.01 -4.35
CA ALA A 393 31.59 16.64 -4.13
C ALA A 393 32.91 16.39 -4.84
N THR A 394 33.85 15.74 -4.18
CA THR A 394 35.19 15.40 -4.68
C THR A 394 35.24 13.93 -5.09
N GLN A 395 36.35 13.53 -5.74
CA GLN A 395 36.66 12.13 -6.07
C GLN A 395 36.55 11.24 -4.81
N ALA A 396 37.18 11.65 -3.70
CA ALA A 396 37.17 10.89 -2.46
C ALA A 396 35.75 10.73 -1.86
N ASP A 397 34.86 11.69 -2.09
CA ASP A 397 33.46 11.57 -1.64
C ASP A 397 32.70 10.50 -2.42
N LEU A 398 32.91 10.43 -3.73
CA LEU A 398 32.33 9.42 -4.59
C LEU A 398 32.85 8.02 -4.25
N GLU A 399 34.17 7.87 -4.08
CA GLU A 399 34.79 6.61 -3.68
C GLU A 399 34.26 6.07 -2.35
N GLU A 400 34.20 6.92 -1.33
CA GLU A 400 33.63 6.51 -0.04
C GLU A 400 32.14 6.24 -0.13
N SER A 401 31.42 6.96 -1.01
CA SER A 401 29.98 6.70 -1.22
C SER A 401 29.71 5.36 -1.88
N ILE A 402 30.58 4.89 -2.75
CA ILE A 402 30.53 3.51 -3.28
C ILE A 402 30.60 2.52 -2.13
N GLU A 403 31.57 2.72 -1.23
CA GLU A 403 31.71 1.84 -0.05
C GLU A 403 30.49 1.87 0.87
N VAL A 404 29.91 3.05 1.06
CA VAL A 404 28.69 3.21 1.87
C VAL A 404 27.51 2.47 1.24
N VAL A 405 27.34 2.55 -0.06
CA VAL A 405 26.23 1.92 -0.77
C VAL A 405 26.41 0.38 -0.83
N ILE A 406 27.63 -0.10 -1.07
CA ILE A 406 27.91 -1.54 -1.19
C ILE A 406 28.04 -2.22 0.19
N ALA A 407 28.84 -1.64 1.10
CA ALA A 407 29.22 -2.24 2.37
C ALA A 407 28.59 -1.59 3.62
N GLY A 408 27.83 -0.50 3.44
CA GLY A 408 27.21 0.25 4.51
C GLY A 408 28.14 1.27 5.19
N TYR A 409 27.57 2.05 6.10
CA TYR A 409 28.30 3.10 6.84
C TYR A 409 29.38 2.53 7.75
N GLN A 410 30.43 3.32 8.00
CA GLN A 410 31.44 2.99 9.00
C GLN A 410 30.82 2.95 10.40
N LYS A 411 31.10 1.88 11.15
CA LYS A 411 30.69 1.77 12.54
C LYS A 411 31.61 2.62 13.44
N LYS A 412 31.13 3.77 13.89
CA LYS A 412 31.90 4.65 14.79
C LYS A 412 32.14 4.06 16.18
N ASN A 413 31.28 3.17 16.64
CA ASN A 413 31.31 2.59 18.00
C ASN A 413 31.87 1.17 18.06
N ALA A 414 32.37 0.61 16.95
CA ALA A 414 33.00 -0.71 16.95
C ALA A 414 34.47 -0.55 17.35
N ILE A 415 34.76 -0.72 18.64
CA ILE A 415 36.13 -0.76 19.17
C ILE A 415 36.64 -2.18 18.99
N MET A 416 37.40 -2.41 17.91
CA MET A 416 38.16 -3.65 17.74
C MET A 416 39.40 -3.60 18.59
N THR A 417 39.68 -4.67 19.33
CA THR A 417 40.94 -4.83 20.05
C THR A 417 42.11 -4.92 19.06
N ASP A 418 43.30 -4.59 19.47
CA ASP A 418 44.49 -4.67 18.58
C ASP A 418 44.72 -6.10 18.06
N LYS A 419 44.37 -7.10 18.86
CA LYS A 419 44.42 -8.50 18.46
C LYS A 419 43.42 -8.79 17.31
N GLU A 420 42.18 -8.30 17.44
CA GLU A 420 41.14 -8.44 16.37
C GLU A 420 41.55 -7.70 15.11
N LYS A 421 42.04 -6.46 15.21
CA LYS A 421 42.56 -5.72 14.05
C LYS A 421 43.65 -6.48 13.34
N MET A 422 44.57 -7.10 14.08
CA MET A 422 45.66 -7.91 13.50
C MET A 422 45.08 -9.13 12.77
N ILE A 423 44.16 -9.85 13.39
CA ILE A 423 43.51 -11.02 12.75
C ILE A 423 42.80 -10.63 11.44
N VAL A 424 42.00 -9.55 11.47
CA VAL A 424 41.30 -9.07 10.26
C VAL A 424 42.31 -8.60 9.21
N SER A 425 43.36 -7.88 9.63
CA SER A 425 44.41 -7.45 8.65
C SER A 425 45.07 -8.60 7.97
N TYR A 426 45.47 -9.64 8.69
CA TYR A 426 46.07 -10.86 8.08
C TYR A 426 45.07 -11.56 7.15
N HIS A 427 43.80 -11.58 7.52
CA HIS A 427 42.76 -12.18 6.69
C HIS A 427 42.59 -11.44 5.36
N GLU A 428 42.40 -10.11 5.40
CA GLU A 428 42.22 -9.31 4.19
C GLU A 428 43.50 -9.26 3.32
N ILE A 429 44.67 -9.15 3.96
CA ILE A 429 45.94 -9.21 3.23
C ILE A 429 46.15 -10.59 2.59
N GLY A 430 45.70 -11.65 3.24
CA GLY A 430 45.72 -13.00 2.66
C GLY A 430 44.95 -13.06 1.35
N HIS A 431 43.69 -12.62 1.35
CA HIS A 431 42.88 -12.53 0.14
C HIS A 431 43.54 -11.67 -0.94
N ALA A 432 44.02 -10.51 -0.58
CA ALA A 432 44.68 -9.59 -1.51
C ALA A 432 45.97 -10.19 -2.13
N LEU A 433 46.77 -10.87 -1.30
CA LEU A 433 48.04 -11.48 -1.75
C LEU A 433 47.76 -12.64 -2.71
N VAL A 434 46.78 -13.50 -2.40
CA VAL A 434 46.37 -14.58 -3.30
C VAL A 434 45.87 -14.03 -4.61
N ALA A 435 44.99 -13.03 -4.57
CA ALA A 435 44.47 -12.36 -5.76
C ALA A 435 45.60 -11.74 -6.62
N ALA A 436 46.52 -11.01 -6.00
CA ALA A 436 47.62 -10.33 -6.69
C ALA A 436 48.67 -11.29 -7.29
N LYS A 437 48.73 -12.54 -6.82
CA LYS A 437 49.66 -13.55 -7.35
C LYS A 437 49.08 -14.43 -8.44
N GLN A 438 47.81 -14.32 -8.72
CA GLN A 438 47.16 -15.08 -9.78
C GLN A 438 47.17 -14.29 -11.08
N THR A 439 47.36 -15.01 -12.21
CA THR A 439 47.44 -14.40 -13.53
C THR A 439 46.11 -13.95 -14.10
N ASN A 440 45.00 -14.58 -13.70
CA ASN A 440 43.66 -14.34 -14.20
C ASN A 440 42.73 -13.90 -13.05
N SER A 441 43.19 -12.95 -12.25
CA SER A 441 42.43 -12.37 -11.13
C SER A 441 42.29 -10.85 -11.32
N ALA A 442 41.12 -10.31 -11.00
CA ALA A 442 40.91 -8.87 -11.02
C ALA A 442 41.91 -8.16 -10.09
N PRO A 443 42.46 -7.00 -10.48
CA PRO A 443 43.39 -6.26 -9.64
C PRO A 443 42.77 -5.83 -8.31
N VAL A 444 43.57 -5.91 -7.23
CA VAL A 444 43.16 -5.45 -5.92
C VAL A 444 43.21 -3.91 -5.89
N GLN A 445 42.09 -3.30 -5.72
CA GLN A 445 41.94 -1.83 -5.66
C GLN A 445 42.09 -1.30 -4.24
N LYS A 446 41.50 -1.99 -3.25
CA LYS A 446 41.49 -1.51 -1.88
C LYS A 446 41.43 -2.66 -0.88
N ILE A 447 42.13 -2.48 0.23
CA ILE A 447 42.04 -3.34 1.41
C ILE A 447 41.65 -2.46 2.59
N THR A 448 40.68 -2.87 3.38
CA THR A 448 40.24 -2.13 4.56
C THR A 448 39.90 -3.05 5.72
N ILE A 449 40.18 -2.61 6.93
CA ILE A 449 39.81 -3.26 8.18
C ILE A 449 38.81 -2.43 8.98
N VAL A 450 38.17 -1.44 8.33
CA VAL A 450 37.19 -0.57 8.95
C VAL A 450 35.85 -1.31 9.02
N PRO A 451 35.29 -1.55 10.23
CA PRO A 451 33.99 -2.22 10.37
C PRO A 451 32.85 -1.43 9.73
N ARG A 452 31.99 -2.12 9.00
CA ARG A 452 30.81 -1.55 8.32
C ARG A 452 29.51 -2.04 8.94
N THR A 453 28.42 -1.33 8.68
CA THR A 453 27.10 -1.67 9.22
C THR A 453 26.53 -2.95 8.64
N SER A 454 26.98 -3.39 7.48
CA SER A 454 26.63 -4.70 6.87
C SER A 454 27.14 -5.92 7.67
N GLY A 455 28.00 -5.70 8.68
CA GLY A 455 28.59 -6.74 9.51
C GLY A 455 30.01 -7.13 9.08
N ALA A 456 30.51 -6.62 7.96
CA ALA A 456 31.91 -6.82 7.55
C ALA A 456 32.86 -6.12 8.54
N LEU A 457 33.89 -6.82 8.98
CA LEU A 457 34.96 -6.28 9.84
C LEU A 457 36.11 -5.71 9.00
N GLY A 458 36.22 -6.13 7.75
CA GLY A 458 37.12 -5.67 6.73
C GLY A 458 36.66 -6.23 5.37
N TYR A 459 37.27 -5.80 4.31
CA TYR A 459 37.09 -6.38 2.97
C TYR A 459 38.27 -6.03 2.05
N THR A 460 38.46 -6.91 1.07
CA THR A 460 39.36 -6.69 -0.05
C THR A 460 38.54 -6.46 -1.30
N MET A 461 38.67 -5.28 -1.92
CA MET A 461 37.97 -4.90 -3.13
C MET A 461 38.84 -5.25 -4.35
N GLN A 462 38.28 -6.08 -5.24
CA GLN A 462 38.84 -6.36 -6.56
C GLN A 462 37.89 -5.76 -7.60
N VAL A 463 38.44 -5.16 -8.63
CA VAL A 463 37.68 -4.50 -9.71
C VAL A 463 38.15 -5.09 -11.04
N ASP A 464 37.21 -5.69 -11.77
CA ASP A 464 37.46 -6.21 -13.11
C ASP A 464 37.73 -5.07 -14.10
N GLU A 465 38.69 -5.20 -14.97
CA GLU A 465 39.03 -4.19 -15.99
C GLU A 465 38.12 -4.21 -17.21
N GLY A 466 37.21 -5.16 -17.33
CA GLY A 466 36.31 -5.32 -18.47
C GLY A 466 34.98 -6.01 -18.15
N ASN A 467 34.10 -6.07 -19.16
CA ASN A 467 32.85 -6.82 -19.08
C ASN A 467 33.11 -8.30 -19.38
N HIS A 468 33.18 -9.15 -18.37
CA HIS A 468 33.35 -10.59 -18.51
C HIS A 468 31.97 -11.28 -18.44
N TYR A 469 31.46 -11.71 -19.61
CA TYR A 469 30.21 -12.49 -19.70
C TYR A 469 30.40 -13.98 -19.44
N LEU A 470 31.63 -14.47 -19.65
CA LEU A 470 31.99 -15.88 -19.44
C LEU A 470 33.28 -15.93 -18.62
N MET A 471 33.36 -16.90 -17.75
CA MET A 471 34.57 -17.20 -16.99
C MET A 471 35.19 -18.48 -17.50
N SER A 472 36.47 -18.44 -17.74
CA SER A 472 37.27 -19.67 -18.02
C SER A 472 37.32 -20.51 -16.74
N LYS A 473 37.66 -21.80 -16.92
CA LYS A 473 37.88 -22.69 -15.78
C LYS A 473 38.97 -22.15 -14.84
N GLU A 474 40.05 -21.60 -15.40
CA GLU A 474 41.14 -21.01 -14.63
C GLU A 474 40.70 -19.77 -13.83
N GLU A 475 39.88 -18.91 -14.40
CA GLU A 475 39.32 -17.72 -13.67
C GLU A 475 38.42 -18.14 -12.51
N ILE A 476 37.61 -19.19 -12.69
CA ILE A 476 36.78 -19.75 -11.63
C ILE A 476 37.66 -20.37 -10.54
N GLU A 477 38.68 -21.15 -10.90
CA GLU A 477 39.61 -21.75 -9.95
C GLU A 477 40.38 -20.67 -9.17
N ASN A 478 40.77 -19.58 -9.82
CA ASN A 478 41.43 -18.43 -9.20
C ASN A 478 40.52 -17.69 -8.25
N LYS A 479 39.24 -17.46 -8.62
CA LYS A 479 38.23 -16.87 -7.71
C LYS A 479 37.99 -17.75 -6.48
N ILE A 480 37.86 -19.07 -6.69
CA ILE A 480 37.70 -20.02 -5.59
C ILE A 480 38.93 -19.97 -4.65
N ALA A 481 40.14 -19.96 -5.21
CA ALA A 481 41.37 -19.87 -4.44
C ALA A 481 41.42 -18.58 -3.60
N THR A 482 41.05 -17.45 -4.20
CA THR A 482 40.98 -16.15 -3.51
C THR A 482 39.96 -16.16 -2.34
N TYR A 483 38.75 -16.73 -2.55
CA TYR A 483 37.71 -16.77 -1.51
C TYR A 483 37.97 -17.85 -0.45
N THR A 484 38.67 -18.92 -0.76
CA THR A 484 38.91 -20.05 0.15
C THR A 484 40.16 -19.94 0.98
N ASP A 485 41.01 -18.92 0.82
CA ASP A 485 42.24 -18.69 1.59
C ASP A 485 42.01 -18.50 3.13
N ARG A 486 40.83 -18.86 3.59
CA ARG A 486 40.45 -18.95 4.99
C ARG A 486 41.34 -19.88 5.84
N LYS A 487 42.17 -20.76 5.22
CA LYS A 487 43.06 -21.67 5.94
C LYS A 487 44.32 -21.01 6.43
N SER A 488 44.88 -20.03 5.75
CA SER A 488 46.10 -19.34 6.15
C SER A 488 45.88 -18.52 7.45
N THR A 489 44.69 -18.03 7.66
CA THR A 489 44.29 -17.26 8.87
C THR A 489 44.00 -18.14 10.08
N ARG A 490 43.56 -19.40 9.91
CA ARG A 490 43.31 -20.32 11.04
C ARG A 490 44.60 -20.91 11.64
N LEU A 491 45.64 -21.02 10.89
CA LEU A 491 46.94 -21.53 11.40
C LEU A 491 47.66 -20.56 12.31
N ASN A 492 47.38 -19.23 12.20
CA ASN A 492 47.99 -18.22 13.07
C ASN A 492 47.13 -17.84 14.29
N SER A 493 45.91 -18.36 14.43
CA SER A 493 45.04 -18.10 15.59
C SER A 493 45.17 -19.15 16.72
N SER A 494 46.04 -20.10 16.59
CA SER A 494 46.29 -21.17 17.61
C SER A 494 47.58 -21.00 18.38
N HIS A 495 48.07 -19.77 18.52
CA HIS A 495 49.18 -19.45 19.44
C HIS A 495 48.78 -18.35 20.40
#